data_a15b999a5e438667739c3ae9bfc4a533
#
_entry.id   a15b999a5e438667739c3ae9bfc4a533
#
_cell.length_a   1.000
_cell.length_b   1.000
_cell.length_c   1.000
_cell.angle_alpha   90.00
_cell.angle_beta   90.00
_cell.angle_gamma   90.00
#
_symmetry.space_group_name_H-M   'P 1'
#
loop_
_entity.id
_entity.type
_entity.pdbx_description
1 polymer ?
#
loop_
_entity_poly.entity_id
_entity_poly.type
_entity_poly.pdbx_seq_one_letter_code
_entity_poly.pdbx_strand_id
1 'polypeptide(L)'
;MLYIFEDCVLDLDKRELRRGATPVAVEPQVFDLLAHLVRHREHVVSRDELIGSIWGGRIVSESALSTRINAVRSAIGDSGTEQRLIKTLPRKGVRFVGEGREQCRASGAPPAGAPESRAVDSIEVHQGYEGPPAPPTSRRFALPRSSVGAVAAIGVLCVAVLTWSYFYFARSAQSGAGRANIETATRLTRISETVQITSREDYQAARELRQWAVDLDRHNATALANLTFAISTGVLNHWSDDEIADLHAADLALQDALAIAPENMRVRGAQCQIMRAMRQFQAAIQACGELAERFPEYAFLHKEIGYDKLMMGEPNEALAEFLEANRLEPDSRQRWSWQQGMGLVYLMQQQDQEAIEWLSRAALEAPNAGHPVAYLASAYALVGGEQEAREALSHYLKLWPNTTLKTFGPTIGTAAFNSKMERVREGLRLAGLPE
;
A
#
# COMPACT_ATOMS: atom_id res chain seq x y z
N MET A 1 -25.94 -17.96 11.59
CA MET A 1 -24.96 -18.77 12.34
C MET A 1 -24.09 -17.83 13.13
N LEU A 2 -23.94 -18.03 14.44
CA LEU A 2 -23.18 -17.21 15.36
C LEU A 2 -21.98 -17.99 15.88
N TYR A 3 -20.79 -17.34 15.86
CA TYR A 3 -19.61 -17.83 16.55
C TYR A 3 -19.29 -16.90 17.73
N ILE A 4 -19.18 -17.48 18.91
CA ILE A 4 -18.90 -16.75 20.16
C ILE A 4 -17.54 -17.22 20.68
N PHE A 5 -16.59 -16.31 20.82
CA PHE A 5 -15.24 -16.57 21.35
C PHE A 5 -14.78 -15.38 22.18
N GLU A 6 -14.29 -15.63 23.38
CA GLU A 6 -13.96 -14.61 24.37
C GLU A 6 -15.09 -13.57 24.52
N ASP A 7 -14.79 -12.28 24.29
CA ASP A 7 -15.75 -11.16 24.30
C ASP A 7 -16.32 -10.85 22.91
N CYS A 8 -15.99 -11.65 21.87
CA CYS A 8 -16.39 -11.43 20.49
C CYS A 8 -17.57 -12.31 20.06
N VAL A 9 -18.48 -11.72 19.31
CA VAL A 9 -19.62 -12.40 18.64
C VAL A 9 -19.55 -12.10 17.14
N LEU A 10 -19.34 -13.13 16.33
CA LEU A 10 -19.31 -13.06 14.88
C LEU A 10 -20.64 -13.61 14.32
N ASP A 11 -21.49 -12.73 13.80
CA ASP A 11 -22.74 -13.09 13.14
C ASP A 11 -22.55 -13.18 11.62
N LEU A 12 -22.50 -14.41 11.09
CA LEU A 12 -22.26 -14.63 9.66
C LEU A 12 -23.45 -14.23 8.79
N ASP A 13 -24.66 -14.30 9.30
CA ASP A 13 -25.88 -14.01 8.54
C ASP A 13 -26.05 -12.50 8.36
N LYS A 14 -25.69 -11.73 9.40
CA LYS A 14 -25.73 -10.27 9.38
C LYS A 14 -24.44 -9.64 8.90
N ARG A 15 -23.36 -10.42 8.77
CA ARG A 15 -22.00 -9.92 8.51
C ARG A 15 -21.54 -8.88 9.55
N GLU A 16 -21.84 -9.14 10.83
CA GLU A 16 -21.52 -8.26 11.95
C GLU A 16 -20.50 -8.91 12.89
N LEU A 17 -19.52 -8.12 13.32
CA LEU A 17 -18.64 -8.43 14.43
C LEU A 17 -19.00 -7.53 15.61
N ARG A 18 -19.12 -8.10 16.79
CA ARG A 18 -19.34 -7.35 18.04
C ARG A 18 -18.30 -7.76 19.06
N ARG A 19 -17.88 -6.80 19.87
CA ARG A 19 -16.99 -7.02 21.00
C ARG A 19 -17.71 -6.56 22.27
N GLY A 20 -18.09 -7.49 23.13
CA GLY A 20 -19.04 -7.22 24.19
C GLY A 20 -20.36 -6.70 23.63
N ALA A 21 -20.80 -5.52 24.10
CA ALA A 21 -22.00 -4.85 23.59
C ALA A 21 -21.76 -3.95 22.36
N THR A 22 -20.50 -3.70 21.98
CA THR A 22 -20.14 -2.70 20.97
C THR A 22 -19.96 -3.36 19.59
N PRO A 23 -20.61 -2.85 18.53
CA PRO A 23 -20.31 -3.29 17.17
C PRO A 23 -18.94 -2.82 16.73
N VAL A 24 -18.18 -3.70 16.08
CA VAL A 24 -16.86 -3.41 15.51
C VAL A 24 -17.00 -3.27 14.01
N ALA A 25 -16.68 -2.11 13.48
CA ALA A 25 -16.66 -1.89 12.04
C ALA A 25 -15.45 -2.60 11.43
N VAL A 26 -15.70 -3.55 10.53
CA VAL A 26 -14.66 -4.30 9.81
C VAL A 26 -14.90 -4.21 8.31
N GLU A 27 -13.82 -4.13 7.55
CA GLU A 27 -13.90 -4.17 6.08
C GLU A 27 -14.42 -5.54 5.61
N PRO A 28 -15.13 -5.60 4.47
CA PRO A 28 -15.70 -6.86 3.98
C PRO A 28 -14.70 -8.01 3.87
N GLN A 29 -13.49 -7.75 3.35
CA GLN A 29 -12.44 -8.77 3.23
C GLN A 29 -11.87 -9.20 4.58
N VAL A 30 -11.77 -8.29 5.55
CA VAL A 30 -11.34 -8.60 6.92
C VAL A 30 -12.38 -9.48 7.61
N PHE A 31 -13.66 -9.19 7.40
CA PHE A 31 -14.75 -10.01 7.89
C PHE A 31 -14.72 -11.43 7.29
N ASP A 32 -14.58 -11.52 5.94
CA ASP A 32 -14.53 -12.80 5.23
C ASP A 32 -13.32 -13.64 5.66
N LEU A 33 -12.17 -13.01 5.87
CA LEU A 33 -10.95 -13.67 6.37
C LEU A 33 -11.16 -14.21 7.79
N LEU A 34 -11.74 -13.42 8.70
CA LEU A 34 -12.07 -13.89 10.05
C LEU A 34 -13.09 -15.04 10.02
N ALA A 35 -14.14 -14.90 9.23
CA ALA A 35 -15.17 -15.92 9.07
C ALA A 35 -14.60 -17.23 8.52
N HIS A 36 -13.69 -17.15 7.56
CA HIS A 36 -12.99 -18.32 7.00
C HIS A 36 -12.11 -18.99 8.04
N LEU A 37 -11.27 -18.25 8.76
CA LEU A 37 -10.39 -18.79 9.80
C LEU A 37 -11.16 -19.44 10.97
N VAL A 38 -12.28 -18.85 11.39
CA VAL A 38 -13.13 -19.40 12.46
C VAL A 38 -13.83 -20.68 12.02
N ARG A 39 -14.30 -20.76 10.76
CA ARG A 39 -14.90 -21.97 10.21
C ARG A 39 -13.89 -23.12 10.08
N HIS A 40 -12.63 -22.82 9.75
CA HIS A 40 -11.58 -23.80 9.51
C HIS A 40 -10.59 -23.91 10.68
N ARG A 41 -11.05 -23.61 11.91
CA ARG A 41 -10.21 -23.60 13.13
C ARG A 41 -9.52 -24.93 13.45
N GLU A 42 -10.01 -26.03 12.89
CA GLU A 42 -9.50 -27.38 13.15
C GLU A 42 -8.15 -27.64 12.46
N HIS A 43 -7.79 -26.88 11.43
CA HIS A 43 -6.53 -27.03 10.72
C HIS A 43 -5.82 -25.70 10.46
N VAL A 44 -4.58 -25.75 9.98
CA VAL A 44 -3.82 -24.60 9.55
C VAL A 44 -4.26 -24.24 8.14
N VAL A 45 -4.83 -23.06 7.96
CA VAL A 45 -5.23 -22.56 6.64
C VAL A 45 -4.00 -22.05 5.92
N SER A 46 -3.70 -22.62 4.77
CA SER A 46 -2.54 -22.24 3.97
C SER A 46 -2.75 -20.87 3.31
N ARG A 47 -1.65 -20.27 2.84
CA ARG A 47 -1.71 -19.02 2.08
C ARG A 47 -2.56 -19.16 0.82
N ASP A 48 -2.32 -20.20 0.05
CA ASP A 48 -3.03 -20.43 -1.23
C ASP A 48 -4.52 -20.66 -1.01
N GLU A 49 -4.89 -21.34 0.07
CA GLU A 49 -6.27 -21.51 0.50
C GLU A 49 -6.93 -20.18 0.86
N LEU A 50 -6.24 -19.31 1.61
CA LEU A 50 -6.74 -17.97 1.93
C LEU A 50 -6.92 -17.13 0.66
N ILE A 51 -5.94 -17.14 -0.24
CA ILE A 51 -6.01 -16.40 -1.51
C ILE A 51 -7.16 -16.91 -2.37
N GLY A 52 -7.30 -18.22 -2.50
CA GLY A 52 -8.40 -18.84 -3.24
C GLY A 52 -9.76 -18.47 -2.68
N SER A 53 -9.93 -18.57 -1.36
CA SER A 53 -11.23 -18.40 -0.68
C SER A 53 -11.69 -16.96 -0.56
N ILE A 54 -10.76 -16.01 -0.29
CA ILE A 54 -11.09 -14.62 0.00
C ILE A 54 -10.92 -13.71 -1.22
N TRP A 55 -9.95 -13.99 -2.08
CA TRP A 55 -9.63 -13.17 -3.26
C TRP A 55 -9.96 -13.84 -4.59
N GLY A 56 -10.59 -15.03 -4.56
CA GLY A 56 -10.99 -15.73 -5.79
C GLY A 56 -9.80 -16.12 -6.67
N GLY A 57 -8.65 -16.43 -6.07
CA GLY A 57 -7.43 -16.82 -6.78
C GLY A 57 -6.64 -15.65 -7.40
N ARG A 58 -7.02 -14.40 -7.11
CA ARG A 58 -6.22 -13.23 -7.55
C ARG A 58 -4.88 -13.23 -6.83
N ILE A 59 -3.85 -12.76 -7.51
CA ILE A 59 -2.51 -12.63 -6.93
C ILE A 59 -2.55 -11.59 -5.79
N VAL A 60 -2.21 -12.02 -4.59
CA VAL A 60 -2.15 -11.20 -3.39
C VAL A 60 -0.73 -11.24 -2.83
N SER A 61 -0.13 -10.08 -2.58
CA SER A 61 1.21 -10.01 -2.00
C SER A 61 1.24 -10.51 -0.54
N GLU A 62 2.41 -10.97 -0.08
CA GLU A 62 2.64 -11.36 1.31
C GLU A 62 2.28 -10.24 2.29
N SER A 63 2.65 -9.02 1.96
CA SER A 63 2.38 -7.85 2.77
C SER A 63 0.89 -7.54 2.85
N ALA A 64 0.15 -7.63 1.74
CA ALA A 64 -1.29 -7.43 1.73
C ALA A 64 -2.01 -8.48 2.57
N LEU A 65 -1.62 -9.76 2.46
CA LEU A 65 -2.15 -10.83 3.30
C LEU A 65 -1.83 -10.59 4.78
N SER A 66 -0.58 -10.23 5.10
CA SER A 66 -0.14 -9.92 6.46
C SER A 66 -0.89 -8.72 7.05
N THR A 67 -1.11 -7.68 6.25
CA THR A 67 -1.89 -6.49 6.64
C THR A 67 -3.34 -6.88 6.98
N ARG A 68 -3.98 -7.72 6.17
CA ARG A 68 -5.35 -8.20 6.42
C ARG A 68 -5.43 -9.09 7.67
N ILE A 69 -4.44 -9.97 7.89
CA ILE A 69 -4.35 -10.77 9.11
C ILE A 69 -4.19 -9.87 10.34
N ASN A 70 -3.37 -8.83 10.27
CA ASN A 70 -3.21 -7.88 11.37
C ASN A 70 -4.48 -7.06 11.61
N ALA A 71 -5.21 -6.69 10.56
CA ALA A 71 -6.52 -6.03 10.69
C ALA A 71 -7.55 -6.95 11.37
N VAL A 72 -7.57 -8.23 11.05
CA VAL A 72 -8.41 -9.22 11.75
C VAL A 72 -8.04 -9.29 13.23
N ARG A 73 -6.74 -9.41 13.56
CA ARG A 73 -6.27 -9.42 14.96
C ARG A 73 -6.72 -8.19 15.71
N SER A 74 -6.50 -7.02 15.13
CA SER A 74 -6.90 -5.75 15.74
C SER A 74 -8.42 -5.69 16.00
N ALA A 75 -9.23 -6.18 15.06
CA ALA A 75 -10.69 -6.19 15.20
C ALA A 75 -11.19 -7.08 16.36
N ILE A 76 -10.50 -8.19 16.63
CA ILE A 76 -10.85 -9.13 17.72
C ILE A 76 -10.04 -8.93 19.00
N GLY A 77 -9.22 -7.85 19.07
CA GLY A 77 -8.39 -7.55 20.24
C GLY A 77 -7.21 -8.48 20.48
N ASP A 78 -6.69 -9.05 19.41
CA ASP A 78 -5.44 -9.82 19.38
C ASP A 78 -4.30 -8.97 18.83
N SER A 79 -3.07 -9.40 18.96
CA SER A 79 -1.89 -8.72 18.41
C SER A 79 -0.96 -9.68 17.68
N GLY A 80 -0.10 -9.10 16.80
CA GLY A 80 0.92 -9.88 16.09
C GLY A 80 1.97 -10.49 17.01
N THR A 81 2.15 -9.92 18.21
CA THR A 81 3.11 -10.38 19.23
C THR A 81 2.52 -11.45 20.15
N GLU A 82 1.29 -11.28 20.58
CA GLU A 82 0.61 -12.23 21.48
C GLU A 82 0.09 -13.46 20.76
N GLN A 83 -0.52 -13.27 19.58
CA GLN A 83 -1.08 -14.32 18.73
C GLN A 83 -2.01 -15.28 19.50
N ARG A 84 -2.82 -14.71 20.37
CA ARG A 84 -3.66 -15.43 21.32
C ARG A 84 -4.85 -16.11 20.65
N LEU A 85 -5.48 -15.45 19.68
CA LEU A 85 -6.62 -15.94 18.93
C LEU A 85 -6.25 -16.40 17.52
N ILE A 86 -5.27 -15.73 16.88
CA ILE A 86 -4.82 -16.07 15.54
C ILE A 86 -3.31 -16.30 15.56
N LYS A 87 -2.90 -17.54 15.35
CA LYS A 87 -1.50 -17.96 15.35
C LYS A 87 -0.96 -18.07 13.94
N THR A 88 0.18 -17.41 13.66
CA THR A 88 0.93 -17.59 12.42
C THR A 88 1.94 -18.72 12.58
N LEU A 89 1.89 -19.69 11.67
CA LEU A 89 2.88 -20.77 11.59
C LEU A 89 3.78 -20.50 10.38
N PRO A 90 5.07 -20.17 10.59
CA PRO A 90 5.98 -19.84 9.52
C PRO A 90 6.00 -20.92 8.43
N ARG A 91 5.89 -20.50 7.16
CA ARG A 91 5.85 -21.35 5.96
C ARG A 91 4.67 -22.33 5.86
N LYS A 92 3.76 -22.36 6.83
CA LYS A 92 2.60 -23.27 6.84
C LYS A 92 1.27 -22.53 6.66
N GLY A 93 1.13 -21.33 7.20
CA GLY A 93 -0.10 -20.57 7.12
C GLY A 93 -0.54 -19.97 8.45
N VAL A 94 -1.85 -19.77 8.60
CA VAL A 94 -2.47 -19.13 9.76
C VAL A 94 -3.57 -20.03 10.31
N ARG A 95 -3.74 -20.05 11.64
CA ARG A 95 -4.78 -20.82 12.31
C ARG A 95 -5.49 -19.99 13.37
N PHE A 96 -6.81 -20.08 13.42
CA PHE A 96 -7.59 -19.61 14.57
C PHE A 96 -7.44 -20.63 15.71
N VAL A 97 -7.03 -20.18 16.89
CA VAL A 97 -6.76 -21.03 18.07
C VAL A 97 -7.62 -20.65 19.27
N GLY A 98 -8.48 -19.64 19.14
CA GLY A 98 -9.41 -19.26 20.20
C GLY A 98 -10.46 -20.34 20.46
N GLU A 99 -10.77 -20.56 21.74
CA GLU A 99 -11.90 -21.42 22.13
C GLU A 99 -13.21 -20.71 21.79
N GLY A 100 -14.06 -21.32 21.00
CA GLY A 100 -15.33 -20.73 20.57
C GLY A 100 -16.46 -21.74 20.51
N ARG A 101 -17.68 -21.23 20.71
CA ARG A 101 -18.93 -22.00 20.60
C ARG A 101 -19.70 -21.55 19.37
N GLU A 102 -20.22 -22.54 18.63
CA GLU A 102 -21.17 -22.31 17.56
C GLU A 102 -22.59 -22.33 18.13
N GLN A 103 -23.38 -21.33 17.77
CA GLN A 103 -24.77 -21.25 18.12
C GLN A 103 -25.61 -21.10 16.85
N CYS A 104 -26.37 -22.15 16.52
CA CYS A 104 -27.40 -22.07 15.48
C CYS A 104 -28.57 -21.27 16.01
N ARG A 105 -29.04 -20.25 15.31
CA ARG A 105 -30.32 -19.60 15.60
C ARG A 105 -31.43 -20.57 15.31
N ALA A 106 -32.13 -21.05 16.37
CA ALA A 106 -33.44 -21.67 16.20
C ALA A 106 -34.39 -20.58 15.70
N SER A 107 -35.07 -20.86 14.58
CA SER A 107 -36.08 -19.99 14.00
C SER A 107 -37.29 -19.89 14.97
N GLY A 108 -37.56 -18.71 15.48
CA GLY A 108 -38.85 -18.25 15.97
C GLY A 108 -39.22 -18.59 17.42
N ALA A 109 -39.05 -17.63 18.35
CA ALA A 109 -40.02 -17.19 19.37
C ALA A 109 -39.39 -16.10 20.26
N PRO A 110 -40.15 -15.09 20.76
CA PRO A 110 -39.63 -14.02 21.57
C PRO A 110 -39.34 -14.46 23.01
N PRO A 111 -38.44 -13.79 23.72
CA PRO A 111 -38.00 -14.20 25.05
C PRO A 111 -39.03 -13.80 26.12
N ALA A 112 -39.53 -14.80 26.83
CA ALA A 112 -40.17 -14.61 28.13
C ALA A 112 -39.11 -14.70 29.22
N GLY A 113 -39.13 -13.73 30.13
CA GLY A 113 -38.21 -13.64 31.27
C GLY A 113 -38.47 -14.67 32.33
N ALA A 114 -37.39 -15.06 32.98
CA ALA A 114 -37.42 -15.81 34.25
C ALA A 114 -37.43 -14.78 35.43
N PRO A 115 -37.73 -15.18 36.69
CA PRO A 115 -37.15 -16.34 37.36
C PRO A 115 -38.13 -17.21 38.19
N GLU A 116 -37.64 -18.41 38.52
CA GLU A 116 -38.17 -19.39 39.44
C GLU A 116 -38.34 -18.88 40.88
N SER A 117 -39.37 -19.36 41.58
CA SER A 117 -39.18 -20.07 42.85
C SER A 117 -40.47 -20.57 43.47
N ARG A 118 -40.48 -21.89 43.72
CA ARG A 118 -41.10 -22.69 44.80
C ARG A 118 -42.62 -22.78 45.00
N ALA A 119 -42.98 -23.97 44.79
CA ALA A 119 -43.86 -24.96 45.44
C ALA A 119 -44.72 -24.51 46.67
N VAL A 120 -45.90 -25.05 46.69
CA VAL A 120 -46.58 -25.92 47.66
C VAL A 120 -48.06 -25.58 47.87
N ASP A 121 -48.82 -26.65 47.73
CA ASP A 121 -50.11 -27.06 48.34
C ASP A 121 -51.48 -26.43 48.00
N SER A 122 -52.22 -27.29 47.40
CA SER A 122 -53.62 -27.80 47.68
C SER A 122 -54.59 -26.88 48.47
N ILE A 123 -55.82 -26.79 47.99
CA ILE A 123 -57.09 -27.22 48.62
C ILE A 123 -58.27 -26.38 48.07
N GLU A 124 -59.27 -27.20 47.54
CA GLU A 124 -60.74 -27.13 47.55
C GLU A 124 -61.54 -25.91 47.09
N VAL A 125 -62.25 -26.17 46.06
CA VAL A 125 -63.73 -26.10 45.77
C VAL A 125 -64.58 -25.25 46.74
N HIS A 126 -65.25 -24.23 46.18
CA HIS A 126 -66.70 -24.07 46.40
C HIS A 126 -67.40 -23.27 45.26
N GLN A 127 -68.59 -23.80 44.89
CA GLN A 127 -69.51 -23.26 43.91
C GLN A 127 -70.16 -21.95 44.37
N GLY A 128 -70.55 -21.12 43.44
CA GLY A 128 -71.42 -19.97 43.61
C GLY A 128 -71.74 -19.28 42.29
N TYR A 129 -72.86 -19.67 41.73
CA TYR A 129 -73.46 -19.24 40.47
C TYR A 129 -74.29 -17.99 40.73
N GLU A 130 -74.00 -16.84 40.11
CA GLU A 130 -74.96 -15.76 39.80
C GLU A 130 -74.63 -15.05 38.54
N GLY A 131 -75.61 -14.93 37.63
CA GLY A 131 -75.48 -14.42 36.27
C GLY A 131 -75.41 -12.90 36.15
N PRO A 132 -74.97 -12.39 35.00
CA PRO A 132 -74.66 -10.99 34.79
C PRO A 132 -75.86 -10.15 34.44
N PRO A 133 -75.93 -8.88 34.83
CA PRO A 133 -76.94 -7.93 34.33
C PRO A 133 -76.58 -7.40 32.94
N ALA A 134 -77.60 -7.07 32.18
CA ALA A 134 -77.56 -6.65 30.78
C ALA A 134 -76.83 -5.30 30.54
N PRO A 135 -76.21 -5.13 29.33
CA PRO A 135 -75.41 -3.96 29.04
C PRO A 135 -76.26 -2.74 28.73
N PRO A 136 -75.73 -1.50 29.06
CA PRO A 136 -76.37 -0.25 28.64
C PRO A 136 -76.05 0.08 27.17
N THR A 137 -77.06 0.55 26.49
CA THR A 137 -77.14 1.00 25.12
C THR A 137 -75.96 1.81 24.64
N SER A 138 -75.33 1.39 23.54
CA SER A 138 -74.29 2.08 22.84
C SER A 138 -74.71 3.46 22.30
N ARG A 139 -74.18 4.52 22.83
CA ARG A 139 -74.10 5.79 22.14
C ARG A 139 -73.00 5.72 21.07
N ARG A 140 -73.42 5.72 19.81
CA ARG A 140 -72.53 5.89 18.66
C ARG A 140 -71.95 7.30 18.69
N PHE A 141 -70.69 7.45 19.10
CA PHE A 141 -69.93 8.65 18.81
C PHE A 141 -69.54 8.64 17.32
N ALA A 142 -70.19 9.48 16.56
CA ALA A 142 -69.75 9.77 15.19
C ALA A 142 -68.52 10.69 15.27
N LEU A 143 -67.35 10.13 14.95
CA LEU A 143 -66.12 10.89 14.75
C LEU A 143 -66.32 11.80 13.49
N PRO A 144 -65.97 13.09 13.56
CA PRO A 144 -66.04 13.94 12.40
C PRO A 144 -65.07 13.47 11.32
N ARG A 145 -65.59 13.30 10.10
CA ARG A 145 -64.85 12.81 8.92
C ARG A 145 -63.64 13.68 8.54
N SER A 146 -63.34 14.78 9.23
CA SER A 146 -62.21 15.70 8.99
C SER A 146 -60.90 15.34 9.69
N SER A 147 -60.92 14.36 10.66
CA SER A 147 -59.72 14.01 11.41
C SER A 147 -58.82 12.92 10.74
N VAL A 148 -59.40 12.12 9.84
CA VAL A 148 -58.60 11.06 9.15
C VAL A 148 -57.59 11.65 8.16
N GLY A 149 -57.93 12.72 7.51
CA GLY A 149 -57.02 13.43 6.60
C GLY A 149 -55.84 14.11 7.32
N ALA A 150 -56.09 14.68 8.52
CA ALA A 150 -55.02 15.32 9.30
C ALA A 150 -53.99 14.33 9.88
N VAL A 151 -54.44 13.16 10.34
CA VAL A 151 -53.54 12.11 10.86
C VAL A 151 -52.72 11.48 9.74
N ALA A 152 -53.31 11.26 8.55
CA ALA A 152 -52.58 10.79 7.36
C ALA A 152 -51.53 11.80 6.89
N ALA A 153 -51.88 13.12 6.88
CA ALA A 153 -50.94 14.20 6.48
C ALA A 153 -49.77 14.31 7.48
N ILE A 154 -49.99 14.19 8.78
CA ILE A 154 -48.94 14.20 9.81
C ILE A 154 -48.04 12.96 9.65
N GLY A 155 -48.60 11.76 9.38
CA GLY A 155 -47.83 10.55 9.13
C GLY A 155 -46.90 10.67 7.92
N VAL A 156 -47.39 11.23 6.80
CA VAL A 156 -46.57 11.46 5.60
C VAL A 156 -45.48 12.50 5.87
N LEU A 157 -45.80 13.58 6.62
CA LEU A 157 -44.81 14.60 6.97
C LEU A 157 -43.69 14.01 7.90
N CYS A 158 -44.06 13.21 8.86
CA CYS A 158 -43.08 12.51 9.74
C CYS A 158 -42.17 11.57 8.96
N VAL A 159 -42.72 10.78 8.03
CA VAL A 159 -41.93 9.92 7.16
C VAL A 159 -41.00 10.74 6.26
N ALA A 160 -41.47 11.83 5.68
CA ALA A 160 -40.66 12.72 4.86
C ALA A 160 -39.51 13.40 5.66
N VAL A 161 -39.78 13.82 6.90
CA VAL A 161 -38.76 14.41 7.78
C VAL A 161 -37.75 13.35 8.21
N LEU A 162 -38.17 12.14 8.54
CA LEU A 162 -37.27 11.04 8.92
C LEU A 162 -36.41 10.58 7.75
N THR A 163 -36.98 10.46 6.55
CA THR A 163 -36.20 10.11 5.34
C THR A 163 -35.22 11.23 4.99
N TRP A 164 -35.64 12.50 5.05
CA TRP A 164 -34.75 13.63 4.80
C TRP A 164 -33.63 13.73 5.84
N SER A 165 -33.94 13.53 7.12
CA SER A 165 -32.95 13.47 8.20
C SER A 165 -31.96 12.33 7.98
N TYR A 166 -32.46 11.13 7.64
CA TYR A 166 -31.60 9.98 7.33
C TYR A 166 -30.64 10.28 6.15
N PHE A 167 -31.16 10.81 5.04
CA PHE A 167 -30.32 11.20 3.90
C PHE A 167 -29.35 12.33 4.24
N TYR A 168 -29.77 13.29 5.04
CA TYR A 168 -28.89 14.38 5.49
C TYR A 168 -27.75 13.86 6.38
N PHE A 169 -28.05 13.03 7.38
CA PHE A 169 -27.04 12.43 8.26
C PHE A 169 -26.14 11.44 7.51
N ALA A 170 -26.67 10.62 6.63
CA ALA A 170 -25.90 9.71 5.79
C ALA A 170 -24.92 10.48 4.88
N ARG A 171 -25.39 11.57 4.26
CA ARG A 171 -24.56 12.43 3.41
C ARG A 171 -23.51 13.20 4.22
N SER A 172 -23.84 13.68 5.42
CA SER A 172 -22.86 14.35 6.30
C SER A 172 -21.80 13.38 6.83
N ALA A 173 -22.17 12.15 7.17
CA ALA A 173 -21.24 11.11 7.58
C ALA A 173 -20.28 10.71 6.43
N GLN A 174 -20.80 10.54 5.22
CA GLN A 174 -19.97 10.27 4.03
C GLN A 174 -19.02 11.44 3.72
N SER A 175 -19.48 12.69 3.85
CA SER A 175 -18.63 13.87 3.64
C SER A 175 -17.55 14.01 4.71
N GLY A 176 -17.83 13.64 5.95
CA GLY A 176 -16.87 13.60 7.05
C GLY A 176 -15.80 12.53 6.85
N ALA A 177 -16.19 11.32 6.46
CA ALA A 177 -15.26 10.23 6.15
C ALA A 177 -14.38 10.57 4.93
N GLY A 178 -14.96 11.17 3.89
CA GLY A 178 -14.21 11.61 2.73
C GLY A 178 -13.14 12.66 3.07
N ARG A 179 -13.48 13.65 3.92
CA ARG A 179 -12.50 14.66 4.38
C ARG A 179 -11.37 14.04 5.21
N ALA A 180 -11.68 13.10 6.11
CA ALA A 180 -10.67 12.41 6.90
C ALA A 180 -9.72 11.58 6.01
N ASN A 181 -10.25 10.94 4.97
CA ASN A 181 -9.44 10.21 4.00
C ASN A 181 -8.49 11.13 3.23
N ILE A 182 -8.98 12.27 2.73
CA ILE A 182 -8.17 13.27 2.01
C ILE A 182 -7.06 13.83 2.92
N GLU A 183 -7.36 14.16 4.18
CA GLU A 183 -6.36 14.62 5.14
C GLU A 183 -5.30 13.55 5.40
N THR A 184 -5.71 12.31 5.58
CA THR A 184 -4.80 11.17 5.78
C THR A 184 -3.96 10.94 4.54
N ALA A 185 -4.54 10.95 3.35
CA ALA A 185 -3.83 10.84 2.07
C ALA A 185 -2.76 11.94 1.93
N THR A 186 -3.11 13.18 2.25
CA THR A 186 -2.18 14.32 2.21
C THR A 186 -1.01 14.14 3.18
N ARG A 187 -1.27 13.64 4.39
CA ARG A 187 -0.21 13.34 5.38
C ARG A 187 0.70 12.21 4.89
N LEU A 188 0.13 11.12 4.37
CA LEU A 188 0.89 10.00 3.81
C LEU A 188 1.73 10.43 2.61
N THR A 189 1.18 11.28 1.73
CA THR A 189 1.90 11.83 0.60
C THR A 189 3.15 12.60 1.05
N ARG A 190 3.02 13.48 2.07
CA ARG A 190 4.17 14.20 2.64
C ARG A 190 5.20 13.28 3.28
N ILE A 191 4.75 12.28 4.05
CA ILE A 191 5.64 11.29 4.66
C ILE A 191 6.37 10.52 3.55
N SER A 192 5.68 10.11 2.50
CA SER A 192 6.26 9.36 1.39
C SER A 192 7.34 10.14 0.62
N GLU A 193 7.29 11.47 0.64
CA GLU A 193 8.32 12.33 0.05
C GLU A 193 9.64 12.31 0.83
N THR A 194 9.59 12.00 2.12
CA THR A 194 10.79 11.91 2.97
C THR A 194 11.45 10.54 2.91
N VAL A 195 10.77 9.53 2.38
CA VAL A 195 11.29 8.16 2.24
C VAL A 195 12.28 8.12 1.09
N GLN A 196 13.53 7.81 1.41
CA GLN A 196 14.56 7.53 0.42
C GLN A 196 14.43 6.08 -0.06
N ILE A 197 14.63 5.87 -1.35
CA ILE A 197 14.60 4.54 -1.97
C ILE A 197 16.04 4.20 -2.33
N THR A 198 16.72 3.52 -1.43
CA THR A 198 18.13 3.14 -1.56
C THR A 198 18.33 1.62 -1.58
N SER A 199 17.30 0.85 -1.29
CA SER A 199 17.30 -0.60 -1.34
C SER A 199 15.99 -1.14 -1.91
N ARG A 200 15.94 -2.46 -2.17
CA ARG A 200 14.72 -3.14 -2.60
C ARG A 200 13.64 -3.09 -1.51
N GLU A 201 14.03 -3.19 -0.25
CA GLU A 201 13.13 -3.09 0.90
C GLU A 201 12.54 -1.69 1.01
N ASP A 202 13.36 -0.64 0.86
CA ASP A 202 12.89 0.75 0.83
C ASP A 202 11.90 0.97 -0.32
N TYR A 203 12.19 0.39 -1.50
CA TYR A 203 11.30 0.45 -2.66
C TYR A 203 9.93 -0.17 -2.37
N GLN A 204 9.90 -1.37 -1.78
CA GLN A 204 8.65 -2.05 -1.45
C GLN A 204 7.83 -1.24 -0.45
N ALA A 205 8.47 -0.77 0.62
CA ALA A 205 7.81 0.05 1.63
C ALA A 205 7.31 1.39 1.07
N ALA A 206 8.11 2.07 0.23
CA ALA A 206 7.72 3.33 -0.40
C ALA A 206 6.56 3.12 -1.39
N ARG A 207 6.58 2.05 -2.17
CA ARG A 207 5.51 1.70 -3.11
C ARG A 207 4.19 1.46 -2.39
N GLU A 208 4.20 0.68 -1.32
CA GLU A 208 3.01 0.40 -0.52
C GLU A 208 2.43 1.68 0.11
N LEU A 209 3.29 2.50 0.72
CA LEU A 209 2.88 3.76 1.34
C LEU A 209 2.25 4.71 0.32
N ARG A 210 2.83 4.81 -0.88
CA ARG A 210 2.36 5.67 -1.97
C ARG A 210 1.08 5.14 -2.59
N GLN A 211 0.96 3.82 -2.76
CA GLN A 211 -0.27 3.19 -3.20
C GLN A 211 -1.41 3.46 -2.20
N TRP A 212 -1.15 3.33 -0.90
CA TRP A 212 -2.14 3.64 0.11
C TRP A 212 -2.60 5.10 0.09
N ALA A 213 -1.69 6.04 -0.13
CA ALA A 213 -2.07 7.45 -0.30
C ALA A 213 -3.02 7.66 -1.50
N VAL A 214 -2.76 6.99 -2.63
CA VAL A 214 -3.62 7.01 -3.83
C VAL A 214 -4.97 6.34 -3.57
N ASP A 215 -5.01 5.21 -2.86
CA ASP A 215 -6.26 4.51 -2.55
C ASP A 215 -7.21 5.34 -1.67
N LEU A 216 -6.65 6.17 -0.78
CA LEU A 216 -7.41 7.10 0.06
C LEU A 216 -7.91 8.33 -0.70
N ASP A 217 -7.13 8.83 -1.66
CA ASP A 217 -7.49 9.97 -2.50
C ASP A 217 -6.94 9.83 -3.92
N ARG A 218 -7.75 9.25 -4.80
CA ARG A 218 -7.41 9.04 -6.22
C ARG A 218 -7.31 10.33 -7.04
N HIS A 219 -7.72 11.46 -6.50
CA HIS A 219 -7.61 12.76 -7.14
C HIS A 219 -6.41 13.56 -6.64
N ASN A 220 -5.54 12.96 -5.86
CA ASN A 220 -4.31 13.59 -5.38
C ASN A 220 -3.19 13.41 -6.43
N ALA A 221 -3.01 14.40 -7.30
CA ALA A 221 -2.00 14.37 -8.35
C ALA A 221 -0.58 14.14 -7.82
N THR A 222 -0.25 14.66 -6.63
CA THR A 222 1.07 14.45 -6.00
C THR A 222 1.24 13.03 -5.52
N ALA A 223 0.21 12.39 -4.95
CA ALA A 223 0.26 10.99 -4.55
C ALA A 223 0.44 10.07 -5.76
N LEU A 224 -0.30 10.32 -6.86
CA LEU A 224 -0.16 9.61 -8.12
C LEU A 224 1.25 9.76 -8.72
N ALA A 225 1.79 10.98 -8.75
CA ALA A 225 3.15 11.24 -9.22
C ALA A 225 4.21 10.53 -8.36
N ASN A 226 4.06 10.54 -7.02
CA ASN A 226 4.95 9.83 -6.12
C ASN A 226 4.90 8.31 -6.33
N LEU A 227 3.71 7.75 -6.60
CA LEU A 227 3.55 6.33 -6.94
C LEU A 227 4.25 6.00 -8.26
N THR A 228 4.02 6.80 -9.32
CA THR A 228 4.71 6.68 -10.60
C THR A 228 6.22 6.67 -10.41
N PHE A 229 6.73 7.63 -9.62
CA PHE A 229 8.15 7.73 -9.31
C PHE A 229 8.70 6.50 -8.59
N ALA A 230 7.98 5.96 -7.60
CA ALA A 230 8.43 4.75 -6.90
C ALA A 230 8.51 3.55 -7.84
N ILE A 231 7.44 3.30 -8.61
CA ILE A 231 7.39 2.17 -9.53
C ILE A 231 8.50 2.28 -10.58
N SER A 232 8.67 3.46 -11.19
CA SER A 232 9.75 3.71 -12.17
C SER A 232 11.14 3.48 -11.56
N THR A 233 11.36 3.90 -10.30
CA THR A 233 12.60 3.61 -9.57
C THR A 233 12.84 2.11 -9.41
N GLY A 234 11.79 1.35 -9.10
CA GLY A 234 11.88 -0.11 -8.97
C GLY A 234 12.29 -0.78 -10.29
N VAL A 235 11.71 -0.35 -11.40
CA VAL A 235 12.07 -0.85 -12.75
C VAL A 235 13.51 -0.49 -13.10
N LEU A 236 13.90 0.77 -12.90
CA LEU A 236 15.26 1.26 -13.21
C LEU A 236 16.38 0.58 -12.40
N ASN A 237 16.05 0.06 -11.22
CA ASN A 237 17.00 -0.64 -10.35
C ASN A 237 16.80 -2.17 -10.34
N HIS A 238 15.99 -2.74 -11.24
CA HIS A 238 15.69 -4.17 -11.30
C HIS A 238 15.12 -4.75 -9.99
N TRP A 239 14.34 -3.95 -9.25
CA TRP A 239 13.62 -4.37 -8.04
C TRP A 239 12.17 -4.80 -8.32
N SER A 240 11.68 -4.54 -9.54
CA SER A 240 10.36 -4.99 -10.00
C SER A 240 10.37 -6.50 -10.26
N ASP A 241 9.29 -7.18 -9.90
CA ASP A 241 9.09 -8.60 -10.22
C ASP A 241 8.39 -8.77 -11.58
N ASP A 242 7.69 -7.73 -12.08
CA ASP A 242 7.05 -7.68 -13.41
C ASP A 242 7.17 -6.25 -13.95
N GLU A 243 8.26 -5.98 -14.69
CA GLU A 243 8.56 -4.65 -15.24
C GLU A 243 7.47 -4.15 -16.20
N ILE A 244 6.84 -5.03 -16.96
CA ILE A 244 5.80 -4.66 -17.94
C ILE A 244 4.53 -4.21 -17.22
N ALA A 245 4.07 -5.00 -16.26
CA ALA A 245 2.89 -4.65 -15.47
C ALA A 245 3.13 -3.38 -14.64
N ASP A 246 4.31 -3.22 -14.08
CA ASP A 246 4.69 -2.07 -13.28
C ASP A 246 4.78 -0.79 -14.13
N LEU A 247 5.40 -0.83 -15.31
CA LEU A 247 5.43 0.32 -16.24
C LEU A 247 4.02 0.72 -16.69
N HIS A 248 3.15 -0.24 -16.97
CA HIS A 248 1.77 0.03 -17.32
C HIS A 248 1.00 0.69 -16.15
N ALA A 249 1.17 0.18 -14.93
CA ALA A 249 0.54 0.77 -13.74
C ALA A 249 1.05 2.20 -13.46
N ALA A 250 2.36 2.43 -13.63
CA ALA A 250 2.96 3.75 -13.46
C ALA A 250 2.49 4.74 -14.53
N ASP A 251 2.31 4.31 -15.78
CA ASP A 251 1.80 5.14 -16.87
C ASP A 251 0.35 5.57 -16.63
N LEU A 252 -0.51 4.63 -16.20
CA LEU A 252 -1.89 4.97 -15.83
C LEU A 252 -1.95 5.98 -14.69
N ALA A 253 -1.16 5.79 -13.64
CA ALA A 253 -1.10 6.74 -12.53
C ALA A 253 -0.59 8.13 -12.98
N LEU A 254 0.37 8.17 -13.90
CA LEU A 254 0.86 9.43 -14.47
C LEU A 254 -0.21 10.12 -15.32
N GLN A 255 -0.93 9.39 -16.17
CA GLN A 255 -2.00 9.96 -16.99
C GLN A 255 -3.08 10.60 -16.12
N ASP A 256 -3.50 9.93 -15.03
CA ASP A 256 -4.43 10.49 -14.06
C ASP A 256 -3.86 11.74 -13.38
N ALA A 257 -2.58 11.72 -12.99
CA ALA A 257 -1.91 12.88 -12.39
C ALA A 257 -1.84 14.08 -13.33
N LEU A 258 -1.51 13.85 -14.60
CA LEU A 258 -1.44 14.89 -15.65
C LEU A 258 -2.83 15.45 -15.96
N ALA A 259 -3.90 14.64 -15.95
CA ALA A 259 -5.26 15.11 -16.13
C ALA A 259 -5.72 16.05 -15.00
N ILE A 260 -5.23 15.83 -13.77
CA ILE A 260 -5.58 16.64 -12.59
C ILE A 260 -4.71 17.90 -12.51
N ALA A 261 -3.40 17.79 -12.73
CA ALA A 261 -2.45 18.88 -12.51
C ALA A 261 -1.31 18.86 -13.54
N PRO A 262 -1.58 19.21 -14.82
CA PRO A 262 -0.62 19.09 -15.93
C PRO A 262 0.65 19.95 -15.77
N GLU A 263 0.56 21.04 -15.01
CA GLU A 263 1.68 21.98 -14.79
C GLU A 263 2.41 21.75 -13.44
N ASN A 264 1.97 20.75 -12.67
CA ASN A 264 2.61 20.46 -11.40
C ASN A 264 4.02 19.89 -11.63
N MET A 265 5.04 20.52 -11.05
CA MET A 265 6.44 20.15 -11.23
C MET A 265 6.75 18.69 -10.84
N ARG A 266 6.11 18.19 -9.77
CA ARG A 266 6.31 16.79 -9.33
C ARG A 266 5.71 15.79 -10.31
N VAL A 267 4.55 16.11 -10.89
CA VAL A 267 3.90 15.30 -11.94
C VAL A 267 4.77 15.27 -13.19
N ARG A 268 5.27 16.43 -13.62
CA ARG A 268 6.16 16.52 -14.78
C ARG A 268 7.52 15.85 -14.52
N GLY A 269 8.05 15.96 -13.29
CA GLY A 269 9.27 15.25 -12.91
C GLY A 269 9.09 13.72 -12.91
N ALA A 270 7.95 13.21 -12.46
CA ALA A 270 7.64 11.78 -12.56
C ALA A 270 7.50 11.33 -14.03
N GLN A 271 6.97 12.19 -14.91
CA GLN A 271 6.94 11.95 -16.35
C GLN A 271 8.34 11.76 -16.94
N CYS A 272 9.31 12.60 -16.58
CA CYS A 272 10.69 12.45 -17.02
C CYS A 272 11.24 11.06 -16.68
N GLN A 273 11.07 10.62 -15.43
CA GLN A 273 11.65 9.37 -14.98
C GLN A 273 10.99 8.13 -15.59
N ILE A 274 9.65 8.11 -15.74
CA ILE A 274 8.98 6.97 -16.37
C ILE A 274 9.34 6.86 -17.85
N MET A 275 9.52 7.99 -18.56
CA MET A 275 9.99 7.98 -19.95
C MET A 275 11.34 7.30 -20.07
N ARG A 276 12.29 7.55 -19.13
CA ARG A 276 13.56 6.81 -19.07
C ARG A 276 13.34 5.31 -18.85
N ALA A 277 12.49 4.93 -17.89
CA ALA A 277 12.17 3.54 -17.63
C ALA A 277 11.56 2.84 -18.86
N MET A 278 10.80 3.58 -19.68
CA MET A 278 10.26 3.14 -20.97
C MET A 278 11.25 3.24 -22.14
N ARG A 279 12.53 3.57 -21.88
CA ARG A 279 13.61 3.78 -22.88
C ARG A 279 13.34 4.91 -23.88
N GLN A 280 12.49 5.87 -23.54
CA GLN A 280 12.15 7.03 -24.35
C GLN A 280 13.11 8.21 -24.03
N PHE A 281 14.43 7.95 -24.07
CA PHE A 281 15.46 8.88 -23.56
C PHE A 281 15.39 10.27 -24.19
N GLN A 282 15.25 10.36 -25.53
CA GLN A 282 15.19 11.65 -26.21
C GLN A 282 13.97 12.47 -25.80
N ALA A 283 12.80 11.82 -25.66
CA ALA A 283 11.59 12.47 -25.19
C ALA A 283 11.71 12.88 -23.71
N ALA A 284 12.36 12.07 -22.87
CA ALA A 284 12.66 12.40 -21.49
C ALA A 284 13.58 13.64 -21.38
N ILE A 285 14.65 13.69 -22.15
CA ILE A 285 15.57 14.85 -22.20
C ILE A 285 14.82 16.12 -22.60
N GLN A 286 13.98 16.05 -23.64
CA GLN A 286 13.16 17.18 -24.07
C GLN A 286 12.20 17.64 -22.96
N ALA A 287 11.41 16.74 -22.41
CA ALA A 287 10.42 17.05 -21.37
C ALA A 287 11.07 17.60 -20.09
N CYS A 288 12.19 17.00 -19.66
CA CYS A 288 12.97 17.51 -18.53
C CYS A 288 13.65 18.86 -18.84
N GLY A 289 14.17 19.04 -20.07
CA GLY A 289 14.80 20.27 -20.50
C GLY A 289 13.85 21.47 -20.50
N GLU A 290 12.64 21.31 -21.07
CA GLU A 290 11.59 22.33 -21.03
C GLU A 290 11.21 22.68 -19.58
N LEU A 291 11.24 21.72 -18.68
CA LEU A 291 10.98 21.95 -17.26
C LEU A 291 12.16 22.64 -16.57
N ALA A 292 13.40 22.28 -16.89
CA ALA A 292 14.61 22.90 -16.35
C ALA A 292 14.78 24.37 -16.80
N GLU A 293 14.34 24.74 -17.99
CA GLU A 293 14.27 26.14 -18.41
C GLU A 293 13.34 26.98 -17.52
N ARG A 294 12.27 26.37 -16.99
CA ARG A 294 11.31 27.03 -16.10
C ARG A 294 11.72 27.00 -14.62
N PHE A 295 12.49 26.00 -14.23
CA PHE A 295 12.94 25.74 -12.85
C PHE A 295 14.44 25.40 -12.83
N PRO A 296 15.32 26.35 -13.20
CA PRO A 296 16.75 26.08 -13.40
C PRO A 296 17.51 25.74 -12.11
N GLU A 297 16.94 26.03 -10.94
CA GLU A 297 17.52 25.72 -9.64
C GLU A 297 17.21 24.30 -9.14
N TYR A 298 16.43 23.51 -9.89
CA TYR A 298 15.98 22.21 -9.42
C TYR A 298 16.93 21.08 -9.84
N ALA A 299 17.85 20.72 -8.97
CA ALA A 299 18.90 19.71 -9.19
C ALA A 299 18.40 18.37 -9.71
N PHE A 300 17.18 17.96 -9.29
CA PHE A 300 16.56 16.72 -9.75
C PHE A 300 16.45 16.64 -11.27
N LEU A 301 16.09 17.73 -11.96
CA LEU A 301 15.94 17.73 -13.42
C LEU A 301 17.27 17.50 -14.14
N HIS A 302 18.33 18.16 -13.68
CA HIS A 302 19.69 17.97 -14.19
C HIS A 302 20.15 16.52 -13.98
N LYS A 303 19.85 15.93 -12.82
CA LYS A 303 20.14 14.51 -12.59
C LYS A 303 19.39 13.61 -13.57
N GLU A 304 18.09 13.84 -13.82
CA GLU A 304 17.32 13.04 -14.78
C GLU A 304 17.87 13.15 -16.19
N ILE A 305 18.14 14.39 -16.67
CA ILE A 305 18.73 14.63 -18.00
C ILE A 305 20.11 13.96 -18.10
N GLY A 306 20.92 14.06 -17.04
CA GLY A 306 22.22 13.41 -16.97
C GLY A 306 22.15 11.90 -17.17
N TYR A 307 21.23 11.24 -16.50
CA TYR A 307 21.02 9.79 -16.69
C TYR A 307 20.50 9.43 -18.07
N ASP A 308 19.58 10.22 -18.65
CA ASP A 308 19.08 9.96 -19.99
C ASP A 308 20.18 10.11 -21.06
N LYS A 309 21.01 11.17 -20.98
CA LYS A 309 22.20 11.36 -21.82
C LYS A 309 23.20 10.22 -21.65
N LEU A 310 23.42 9.77 -20.40
CA LEU A 310 24.29 8.64 -20.12
C LEU A 310 23.80 7.35 -20.79
N MET A 311 22.48 7.05 -20.69
CA MET A 311 21.88 5.88 -21.34
C MET A 311 21.91 5.96 -22.87
N MET A 312 21.97 7.16 -23.44
CA MET A 312 22.22 7.36 -24.88
C MET A 312 23.69 7.15 -25.27
N GLY A 313 24.61 7.07 -24.32
CA GLY A 313 26.03 6.92 -24.55
C GLY A 313 26.78 8.24 -24.74
N GLU A 314 26.26 9.32 -24.18
CA GLU A 314 26.76 10.70 -24.21
C GLU A 314 27.37 11.09 -22.84
N PRO A 315 28.51 10.49 -22.42
CA PRO A 315 29.02 10.64 -21.05
C PRO A 315 29.51 12.08 -20.73
N ASN A 316 30.02 12.84 -21.72
CA ASN A 316 30.50 14.20 -21.47
C ASN A 316 29.33 15.14 -21.11
N GLU A 317 28.26 15.02 -21.87
CA GLU A 317 27.01 15.78 -21.68
C GLU A 317 26.33 15.37 -20.37
N ALA A 318 26.35 14.08 -20.05
CA ALA A 318 25.83 13.55 -18.79
C ALA A 318 26.59 14.07 -17.58
N LEU A 319 27.95 14.15 -17.68
CA LEU A 319 28.79 14.68 -16.61
C LEU A 319 28.47 16.14 -16.31
N ALA A 320 28.29 16.96 -17.36
CA ALA A 320 27.92 18.37 -17.19
C ALA A 320 26.62 18.52 -16.39
N GLU A 321 25.62 17.73 -16.67
CA GLU A 321 24.35 17.76 -15.97
C GLU A 321 24.49 17.28 -14.50
N PHE A 322 25.24 16.22 -14.24
CA PHE A 322 25.46 15.74 -12.86
C PHE A 322 26.28 16.77 -12.04
N LEU A 323 27.25 17.44 -12.63
CA LEU A 323 28.01 18.52 -11.97
C LEU A 323 27.10 19.70 -11.64
N GLU A 324 26.18 20.05 -12.54
CA GLU A 324 25.21 21.11 -12.29
C GLU A 324 24.24 20.72 -11.17
N ALA A 325 23.71 19.48 -11.14
CA ALA A 325 22.91 18.98 -10.04
C ALA A 325 23.66 19.08 -8.69
N ASN A 326 24.95 18.70 -8.67
CA ASN A 326 25.78 18.78 -7.48
C ASN A 326 26.08 20.23 -7.04
N ARG A 327 26.20 21.15 -7.99
CA ARG A 327 26.37 22.58 -7.72
C ARG A 327 25.13 23.21 -7.12
N LEU A 328 23.94 22.83 -7.61
CA LEU A 328 22.65 23.37 -7.17
C LEU A 328 22.27 22.89 -5.77
N GLU A 329 22.44 21.60 -5.49
CA GLU A 329 22.05 21.01 -4.21
C GLU A 329 23.17 20.13 -3.62
N PRO A 330 24.30 20.71 -3.16
CA PRO A 330 25.45 19.95 -2.66
C PRO A 330 25.15 19.16 -1.37
N ASP A 331 24.14 19.57 -0.60
CA ASP A 331 23.73 18.96 0.67
C ASP A 331 22.44 18.12 0.56
N SER A 332 21.96 17.87 -0.66
CA SER A 332 20.77 17.06 -0.90
C SER A 332 20.95 15.63 -0.39
N ARG A 333 19.90 15.10 0.25
CA ARG A 333 19.88 13.67 0.62
C ARG A 333 19.92 12.73 -0.60
N GLN A 334 19.61 13.23 -1.79
CA GLN A 334 19.65 12.47 -3.04
C GLN A 334 20.98 12.61 -3.80
N ARG A 335 21.95 13.37 -3.27
CA ARG A 335 23.21 13.65 -3.96
C ARG A 335 24.02 12.39 -4.32
N TRP A 336 23.87 11.32 -3.53
CA TRP A 336 24.50 10.04 -3.83
C TRP A 336 24.18 9.57 -5.26
N SER A 337 22.99 9.87 -5.78
CA SER A 337 22.56 9.40 -7.09
C SER A 337 23.29 10.07 -8.25
N TRP A 338 23.51 11.39 -8.19
CA TRP A 338 24.34 12.04 -9.23
C TRP A 338 25.84 11.87 -9.00
N GLN A 339 26.28 11.70 -7.75
CA GLN A 339 27.65 11.28 -7.46
C GLN A 339 27.95 9.90 -8.05
N GLN A 340 27.03 8.96 -7.96
CA GLN A 340 27.10 7.69 -8.69
C GLN A 340 27.18 7.90 -10.20
N GLY A 341 26.35 8.77 -10.75
CA GLY A 341 26.38 9.13 -12.18
C GLY A 341 27.74 9.68 -12.61
N MET A 342 28.31 10.65 -11.88
CA MET A 342 29.62 11.16 -12.12
C MET A 342 30.71 10.09 -12.07
N GLY A 343 30.70 9.28 -11.01
CA GLY A 343 31.65 8.19 -10.87
C GLY A 343 31.58 7.17 -12.00
N LEU A 344 30.38 6.81 -12.45
CA LEU A 344 30.20 5.91 -13.59
C LEU A 344 30.72 6.53 -14.90
N VAL A 345 30.49 7.83 -15.12
CA VAL A 345 31.01 8.52 -16.29
C VAL A 345 32.55 8.53 -16.26
N TYR A 346 33.17 8.88 -15.15
CA TYR A 346 34.64 8.86 -15.02
C TYR A 346 35.21 7.47 -15.27
N LEU A 347 34.56 6.43 -14.75
CA LEU A 347 34.97 5.05 -14.97
C LEU A 347 34.92 4.66 -16.47
N MET A 348 33.85 5.06 -17.19
CA MET A 348 33.74 4.87 -18.63
C MET A 348 34.81 5.63 -19.42
N GLN A 349 35.30 6.77 -18.92
CA GLN A 349 36.30 7.60 -19.51
C GLN A 349 37.75 7.24 -19.12
N GLN A 350 37.93 6.14 -18.37
CA GLN A 350 39.26 5.68 -17.88
C GLN A 350 39.92 6.65 -16.88
N GLN A 351 39.11 7.48 -16.21
CA GLN A 351 39.53 8.37 -15.14
C GLN A 351 39.24 7.70 -13.80
N ASP A 352 39.98 6.64 -13.52
CA ASP A 352 39.64 5.68 -12.47
C ASP A 352 39.81 6.26 -11.05
N GLN A 353 40.73 7.23 -10.85
CA GLN A 353 40.89 7.86 -9.54
C GLN A 353 39.73 8.79 -9.21
N GLU A 354 39.27 9.58 -10.17
CA GLU A 354 38.07 10.41 -10.05
C GLU A 354 36.80 9.52 -9.87
N ALA A 355 36.74 8.38 -10.58
CA ALA A 355 35.67 7.42 -10.39
C ALA A 355 35.62 6.90 -8.96
N ILE A 356 36.79 6.50 -8.40
CA ILE A 356 36.88 6.02 -7.01
C ILE A 356 36.43 7.10 -6.03
N GLU A 357 36.85 8.35 -6.22
CA GLU A 357 36.47 9.46 -5.34
C GLU A 357 34.97 9.65 -5.30
N TRP A 358 34.28 9.77 -6.44
CA TRP A 358 32.86 10.01 -6.50
C TRP A 358 32.03 8.80 -6.09
N LEU A 359 32.44 7.59 -6.48
CA LEU A 359 31.75 6.36 -6.11
C LEU A 359 31.88 6.04 -4.62
N SER A 360 33.03 6.37 -4.01
CA SER A 360 33.21 6.21 -2.55
C SER A 360 32.25 7.13 -1.78
N ARG A 361 32.09 8.38 -2.22
CA ARG A 361 31.10 9.31 -1.62
C ARG A 361 29.68 8.75 -1.76
N ALA A 362 29.30 8.31 -2.96
CA ALA A 362 27.98 7.75 -3.21
C ALA A 362 27.71 6.49 -2.38
N ALA A 363 28.69 5.59 -2.28
CA ALA A 363 28.58 4.35 -1.50
C ALA A 363 28.50 4.60 0.00
N LEU A 364 29.16 5.65 0.51
CA LEU A 364 29.08 6.04 1.92
C LEU A 364 27.69 6.59 2.27
N GLU A 365 27.06 7.34 1.39
CA GLU A 365 25.74 7.95 1.62
C GLU A 365 24.59 6.98 1.38
N ALA A 366 24.76 6.03 0.46
CA ALA A 366 23.75 5.03 0.12
C ALA A 366 24.37 3.61 0.05
N PRO A 367 24.83 3.05 1.17
CA PRO A 367 25.54 1.77 1.20
C PRO A 367 24.70 0.58 0.69
N ASN A 368 23.39 0.69 0.75
CA ASN A 368 22.44 -0.35 0.32
C ASN A 368 21.94 -0.15 -1.12
N ALA A 369 22.33 0.91 -1.81
CA ALA A 369 21.93 1.16 -3.20
C ALA A 369 22.50 0.11 -4.18
N GLY A 370 23.58 -0.53 -3.83
CA GLY A 370 24.22 -1.60 -4.60
C GLY A 370 25.09 -1.09 -5.76
N HIS A 371 24.52 -0.38 -6.72
CA HIS A 371 25.26 0.07 -7.91
C HIS A 371 26.52 0.92 -7.62
N PRO A 372 26.52 1.91 -6.71
CA PRO A 372 27.74 2.64 -6.38
C PRO A 372 28.86 1.73 -5.90
N VAL A 373 28.51 0.72 -5.09
CA VAL A 373 29.46 -0.26 -4.52
C VAL A 373 30.02 -1.18 -5.61
N ALA A 374 29.17 -1.63 -6.54
CA ALA A 374 29.62 -2.46 -7.66
C ALA A 374 30.55 -1.69 -8.61
N TYR A 375 30.21 -0.43 -8.95
CA TYR A 375 31.08 0.40 -9.77
C TYR A 375 32.40 0.73 -9.06
N LEU A 376 32.36 0.90 -7.75
CA LEU A 376 33.56 1.11 -6.94
C LEU A 376 34.46 -0.15 -6.95
N ALA A 377 33.89 -1.36 -6.85
CA ALA A 377 34.62 -2.60 -6.99
C ALA A 377 35.33 -2.71 -8.36
N SER A 378 34.61 -2.32 -9.43
CA SER A 378 35.20 -2.24 -10.77
C SER A 378 36.36 -1.25 -10.86
N ALA A 379 36.18 -0.04 -10.32
CA ALA A 379 37.20 1.00 -10.36
C ALA A 379 38.47 0.59 -9.60
N TYR A 380 38.33 0.03 -8.39
CA TYR A 380 39.48 -0.49 -7.63
C TYR A 380 40.23 -1.59 -8.37
N ALA A 381 39.51 -2.54 -8.97
CA ALA A 381 40.15 -3.62 -9.71
C ALA A 381 40.94 -3.12 -10.93
N LEU A 382 40.45 -2.12 -11.64
CA LEU A 382 41.12 -1.52 -12.81
C LEU A 382 42.40 -0.76 -12.46
N VAL A 383 42.53 -0.25 -11.23
CA VAL A 383 43.79 0.37 -10.75
C VAL A 383 44.70 -0.60 -9.99
N GLY A 384 44.36 -1.89 -9.93
CA GLY A 384 45.15 -2.91 -9.24
C GLY A 384 44.94 -2.99 -7.72
N GLY A 385 43.93 -2.33 -7.17
CA GLY A 385 43.50 -2.40 -5.78
C GLY A 385 42.68 -3.68 -5.50
N GLU A 386 43.35 -4.83 -5.54
CA GLU A 386 42.67 -6.14 -5.46
C GLU A 386 41.93 -6.38 -4.16
N GLN A 387 42.44 -5.89 -3.03
CA GLN A 387 41.80 -6.09 -1.74
C GLN A 387 40.52 -5.24 -1.66
N GLU A 388 40.59 -3.96 -1.96
CA GLU A 388 39.49 -3.02 -1.96
C GLU A 388 38.39 -3.46 -2.96
N ALA A 389 38.79 -3.96 -4.14
CA ALA A 389 37.89 -4.49 -5.14
C ALA A 389 37.09 -5.70 -4.60
N ARG A 390 37.78 -6.66 -3.97
CA ARG A 390 37.12 -7.83 -3.36
C ARG A 390 36.20 -7.46 -2.20
N GLU A 391 36.60 -6.54 -1.35
CA GLU A 391 35.78 -6.06 -0.23
C GLU A 391 34.50 -5.37 -0.76
N ALA A 392 34.61 -4.47 -1.72
CA ALA A 392 33.48 -3.80 -2.35
C ALA A 392 32.56 -4.79 -3.07
N LEU A 393 33.11 -5.74 -3.85
CA LEU A 393 32.33 -6.78 -4.51
C LEU A 393 31.62 -7.70 -3.51
N SER A 394 32.30 -8.08 -2.43
CA SER A 394 31.69 -8.88 -1.35
C SER A 394 30.51 -8.14 -0.71
N HIS A 395 30.61 -6.84 -0.49
CA HIS A 395 29.50 -6.02 -0.01
C HIS A 395 28.34 -6.01 -1.03
N TYR A 396 28.62 -5.78 -2.29
CA TYR A 396 27.62 -5.81 -3.36
C TYR A 396 26.88 -7.15 -3.43
N LEU A 397 27.61 -8.28 -3.39
CA LEU A 397 27.03 -9.62 -3.48
C LEU A 397 26.21 -10.02 -2.23
N LYS A 398 26.39 -9.39 -1.07
CA LYS A 398 25.46 -9.54 0.06
C LYS A 398 24.09 -8.94 -0.24
N LEU A 399 24.04 -7.86 -0.99
CA LEU A 399 22.81 -7.20 -1.41
C LEU A 399 22.17 -7.89 -2.63
N TRP A 400 23.03 -8.41 -3.54
CA TRP A 400 22.63 -8.99 -4.85
C TRP A 400 23.31 -10.35 -5.07
N PRO A 401 22.96 -11.42 -4.32
CA PRO A 401 23.75 -12.67 -4.27
C PRO A 401 23.77 -13.46 -5.57
N ASN A 402 22.79 -13.24 -6.46
CA ASN A 402 22.68 -13.97 -7.74
C ASN A 402 23.21 -13.18 -8.95
N THR A 403 23.93 -12.09 -8.72
CA THR A 403 24.45 -11.26 -9.83
C THR A 403 25.64 -11.95 -10.48
N THR A 404 25.65 -11.95 -11.80
CA THR A 404 26.74 -12.40 -12.67
C THR A 404 27.07 -11.31 -13.68
N LEU A 405 28.18 -11.42 -14.42
CA LEU A 405 28.54 -10.47 -15.48
C LEU A 405 27.44 -10.37 -16.54
N LYS A 406 26.69 -11.46 -16.80
CA LYS A 406 25.57 -11.47 -17.74
C LYS A 406 24.37 -10.67 -17.24
N THR A 407 24.12 -10.68 -15.94
CA THR A 407 22.94 -10.05 -15.33
C THR A 407 23.24 -8.67 -14.75
N PHE A 408 24.54 -8.28 -14.72
CA PHE A 408 24.97 -7.01 -14.16
C PHE A 408 24.70 -5.83 -15.10
N GLY A 409 24.18 -4.79 -14.50
CA GLY A 409 24.03 -3.44 -15.11
C GLY A 409 22.68 -3.22 -15.77
N PRO A 410 22.39 -1.97 -16.10
CA PRO A 410 21.12 -1.62 -16.71
C PRO A 410 21.01 -2.23 -18.11
N THR A 411 19.90 -2.93 -18.33
CA THR A 411 19.55 -3.50 -19.65
C THR A 411 18.87 -2.49 -20.56
N ILE A 412 18.63 -1.27 -20.06
CA ILE A 412 17.83 -0.26 -20.73
C ILE A 412 18.60 0.67 -21.66
N GLY A 413 19.92 0.77 -21.56
CA GLY A 413 20.76 1.69 -22.35
C GLY A 413 20.85 1.32 -23.83
N THR A 414 21.27 2.30 -24.65
CA THR A 414 21.57 2.11 -26.07
C THR A 414 22.81 1.23 -26.31
N ALA A 415 23.04 0.81 -27.56
CA ALA A 415 24.27 0.09 -27.91
C ALA A 415 25.54 0.90 -27.59
N ALA A 416 25.50 2.23 -27.76
CA ALA A 416 26.61 3.11 -27.44
C ALA A 416 26.92 3.12 -25.92
N PHE A 417 25.90 3.18 -25.07
CA PHE A 417 26.04 3.04 -23.62
C PHE A 417 26.61 1.67 -23.25
N ASN A 418 26.01 0.59 -23.79
CA ASN A 418 26.41 -0.78 -23.48
C ASN A 418 27.87 -1.07 -23.85
N SER A 419 28.36 -0.50 -24.99
CA SER A 419 29.77 -0.59 -25.38
C SER A 419 30.71 0.04 -24.32
N LYS A 420 30.32 1.16 -23.73
CA LYS A 420 31.10 1.81 -22.66
C LYS A 420 31.04 1.05 -21.34
N MET A 421 29.94 0.33 -21.08
CA MET A 421 29.76 -0.54 -19.91
C MET A 421 30.68 -1.78 -19.94
N GLU A 422 31.27 -2.15 -21.08
CA GLU A 422 32.20 -3.27 -21.14
C GLU A 422 33.43 -3.06 -20.25
N ARG A 423 33.92 -1.82 -20.14
CA ARG A 423 34.99 -1.48 -19.21
C ARG A 423 34.60 -1.75 -17.74
N VAL A 424 33.36 -1.40 -17.38
CA VAL A 424 32.84 -1.65 -16.03
C VAL A 424 32.75 -3.17 -15.77
N ARG A 425 32.29 -3.94 -16.76
CA ARG A 425 32.23 -5.40 -16.66
C ARG A 425 33.63 -6.02 -16.56
N GLU A 426 34.58 -5.49 -17.30
CA GLU A 426 35.98 -5.92 -17.20
C GLU A 426 36.53 -5.71 -15.78
N GLY A 427 36.34 -4.53 -15.19
CA GLY A 427 36.74 -4.27 -13.82
C GLY A 427 36.06 -5.22 -12.82
N LEU A 428 34.76 -5.51 -13.01
CA LEU A 428 34.04 -6.46 -12.17
C LEU A 428 34.54 -7.92 -12.35
N ARG A 429 34.94 -8.31 -13.56
CA ARG A 429 35.56 -9.59 -13.83
C ARG A 429 36.90 -9.69 -13.07
N LEU A 430 37.73 -8.66 -13.12
CA LEU A 430 38.97 -8.58 -12.36
C LEU A 430 38.74 -8.61 -10.83
N ALA A 431 37.65 -8.01 -10.37
CA ALA A 431 37.25 -8.06 -8.96
C ALA A 431 36.74 -9.44 -8.53
N GLY A 432 36.40 -10.35 -9.48
CA GLY A 432 35.95 -11.72 -9.22
C GLY A 432 34.46 -11.96 -9.32
N LEU A 433 33.70 -11.09 -10.00
CA LEU A 433 32.28 -11.33 -10.27
C LEU A 433 32.12 -12.51 -11.22
N PRO A 434 31.26 -13.54 -10.93
CA PRO A 434 31.03 -14.70 -11.78
C PRO A 434 30.51 -14.33 -13.19
N GLU A 435 30.80 -15.21 -14.21
CA GLU A 435 30.34 -15.06 -15.60
C GLU A 435 28.80 -15.13 -15.76
#